data_7340a4203b3fb7c90790f63da947dafc
#
_entry.id   7340a4203b3fb7c90790f63da947dafc
#
_cell.length_a   1.000
_cell.length_b   1.000
_cell.length_c   1.000
_cell.angle_alpha   90.00
_cell.angle_beta   90.00
_cell.angle_gamma   90.00
#
_symmetry.space_group_name_H-M   'P 1'
#
loop_
_entity.id
_entity.type
_entity.pdbx_description
1 polymer ?
#
loop_
_entity_poly.entity_id
_entity_poly.type
_entity_poly.pdbx_seq_one_letter_code
_entity_poly.pdbx_strand_id
1 'polypeptide(L)'
;MVIIGVNLYHPDSSACILIDGKLISAVEEERFKRIKHYSGFPEESIKFCLKKAGIKIEDVDYIAIPRRPEARILNKILYGIKIPKMTFKRFYVWKKTFDIKNKLSEIFDIGVEKIRAKIFKVEHHLAHISSSFFVSPFERAFLFSYDALGDFASTMWGIGEGNDIKIFGDIKFPHSLGFYYTAITQYLGFLKFGDEYKVMGLASYGNEFIDEFKNILKVKDYKFELGLPYFLHHKKFVELNFEGEPKIDIIFSDYLEKKLGKRRNQNEPIEKKHENIAFSLQKRLEEVVFHVLNSLYKKYNLDTKNLCIAGGVAFNCVLNGKIFDNTKFENVYIQPAAGDAGLAIGSAFYLWNKVLKNKRDFVMEHAYFGPEYTDEEIEKEILKRKNEIILRGFKIEKIEDEDLLCKITAKKISEGKIVGFFQGKMEWGPRALGSRSILCDPRKEEMKDILNRRIKNREPFRPFAPSILEEKVSEYFEKSHLSPFMLFAYKVKKDKRDKIPAVTHVDGTGRLQTVSKKTNPLFWKVIKEFENLTNIPCLLNTSFNENEPIVNKPEEAIDCFLRTKMDVLVIGKYIIS
;
A
#
# COMPACT_ATOMS: atom_id res chain seq x y z
N MET A 1 -10.97 -15.12 -22.20
CA MET A 1 -10.45 -13.77 -22.48
C MET A 1 -9.37 -13.43 -21.47
N VAL A 2 -8.21 -13.02 -21.95
CA VAL A 2 -7.03 -12.71 -21.12
C VAL A 2 -6.75 -11.21 -21.17
N ILE A 3 -6.73 -10.58 -19.99
CA ILE A 3 -6.45 -9.14 -19.84
C ILE A 3 -5.23 -8.97 -18.92
N ILE A 4 -4.19 -8.30 -19.39
CA ILE A 4 -3.11 -7.84 -18.55
C ILE A 4 -3.37 -6.38 -18.15
N GLY A 5 -3.43 -6.07 -16.87
CA GLY A 5 -3.41 -4.72 -16.35
C GLY A 5 -1.98 -4.32 -15.99
N VAL A 6 -1.56 -3.10 -16.35
CA VAL A 6 -0.17 -2.67 -16.18
C VAL A 6 -0.11 -1.22 -15.70
N ASN A 7 0.52 -0.96 -14.55
CA ASN A 7 0.99 0.38 -14.20
C ASN A 7 2.45 0.52 -14.62
N LEU A 8 2.74 1.49 -15.51
CA LEU A 8 4.05 1.63 -16.14
C LEU A 8 4.52 3.09 -16.21
N TYR A 9 5.84 3.29 -16.14
CA TYR A 9 6.48 4.61 -16.15
C TYR A 9 5.85 5.59 -15.15
N HIS A 10 5.50 5.04 -13.99
CA HIS A 10 4.96 5.74 -12.83
C HIS A 10 5.50 5.07 -11.56
N PRO A 11 5.59 5.74 -10.42
CA PRO A 11 5.90 5.07 -9.15
C PRO A 11 4.99 3.86 -8.91
N ASP A 12 5.51 2.87 -8.21
CA ASP A 12 4.82 1.60 -7.93
C ASP A 12 4.39 0.84 -9.19
N SER A 13 5.30 0.77 -10.19
CA SER A 13 5.07 -0.03 -11.40
C SER A 13 4.69 -1.47 -11.03
N SER A 14 3.69 -2.02 -11.73
CA SER A 14 3.07 -3.31 -11.38
C SER A 14 2.38 -3.95 -12.56
N ALA A 15 2.07 -5.23 -12.45
CA ALA A 15 1.22 -5.94 -13.38
C ALA A 15 0.24 -6.88 -12.68
N CYS A 16 -0.87 -7.15 -13.33
CA CYS A 16 -1.81 -8.20 -12.97
C CYS A 16 -2.32 -8.90 -14.23
N ILE A 17 -2.85 -10.12 -14.07
CA ILE A 17 -3.50 -10.85 -15.15
C ILE A 17 -4.87 -11.35 -14.71
N LEU A 18 -5.87 -11.07 -15.55
CA LEU A 18 -7.23 -11.60 -15.44
C LEU A 18 -7.46 -12.65 -16.53
N ILE A 19 -8.09 -13.76 -16.15
CA ILE A 19 -8.64 -14.75 -17.08
C ILE A 19 -10.13 -14.86 -16.78
N ASP A 20 -10.96 -14.53 -17.77
CA ASP A 20 -12.42 -14.56 -17.66
C ASP A 20 -12.95 -13.85 -16.38
N GLY A 21 -12.37 -12.67 -16.09
CA GLY A 21 -12.75 -11.82 -14.96
C GLY A 21 -12.21 -12.24 -13.60
N LYS A 22 -11.46 -13.34 -13.51
CA LYS A 22 -10.80 -13.78 -12.27
C LYS A 22 -9.36 -13.27 -12.22
N LEU A 23 -8.97 -12.67 -11.12
CA LEU A 23 -7.59 -12.27 -10.87
C LEU A 23 -6.75 -13.51 -10.57
N ILE A 24 -5.81 -13.83 -11.45
CA ILE A 24 -4.93 -15.00 -11.32
C ILE A 24 -3.67 -14.64 -10.53
N SER A 25 -3.07 -13.49 -10.85
CA SER A 25 -1.89 -12.98 -10.14
C SER A 25 -1.78 -11.47 -10.26
N ALA A 26 -1.08 -10.86 -9.30
CA ALA A 26 -0.73 -9.45 -9.26
C ALA A 26 0.54 -9.25 -8.44
N VAL A 27 1.45 -8.40 -8.91
CA VAL A 27 2.73 -8.14 -8.25
C VAL A 27 3.31 -6.79 -8.65
N GLU A 28 3.99 -6.14 -7.72
CA GLU A 28 4.75 -4.92 -7.94
C GLU A 28 6.16 -5.23 -8.46
N GLU A 29 6.65 -4.45 -9.39
CA GLU A 29 7.98 -4.61 -9.99
C GLU A 29 9.12 -4.41 -8.98
N GLU A 30 8.90 -3.62 -7.93
CA GLU A 30 9.87 -3.43 -6.85
C GLU A 30 10.29 -4.75 -6.18
N ARG A 31 9.41 -5.78 -6.19
CA ARG A 31 9.68 -7.10 -5.61
C ARG A 31 10.79 -7.84 -6.35
N PHE A 32 10.95 -7.56 -7.64
CA PHE A 32 11.99 -8.16 -8.49
C PHE A 32 13.22 -7.25 -8.62
N LYS A 33 13.02 -5.94 -8.84
CA LYS A 33 14.11 -4.97 -9.05
C LYS A 33 14.82 -4.58 -7.76
N ARG A 34 14.25 -4.90 -6.60
CA ARG A 34 14.76 -4.57 -5.25
C ARG A 34 14.95 -3.07 -5.03
N ILE A 35 14.15 -2.25 -5.70
CA ILE A 35 14.09 -0.79 -5.58
C ILE A 35 12.68 -0.40 -5.14
N LYS A 36 12.55 0.25 -3.97
CA LYS A 36 11.25 0.68 -3.45
C LYS A 36 10.58 1.66 -4.40
N HIS A 37 9.26 1.50 -4.52
CA HIS A 37 8.42 2.34 -5.37
C HIS A 37 8.90 2.40 -6.83
N TYR A 38 9.57 1.35 -7.31
CA TYR A 38 10.16 1.30 -8.64
C TYR A 38 9.26 1.93 -9.70
N SER A 39 9.84 2.85 -10.48
CA SER A 39 9.19 3.53 -11.59
C SER A 39 9.86 3.12 -12.90
N GLY A 40 9.11 2.49 -13.79
CA GLY A 40 9.64 2.00 -15.06
C GLY A 40 8.66 1.10 -15.78
N PHE A 41 9.16 0.30 -16.73
CA PHE A 41 8.37 -0.75 -17.36
C PHE A 41 8.38 -1.99 -16.46
N PRO A 42 7.22 -2.58 -16.10
CA PRO A 42 7.13 -3.71 -15.17
C PRO A 42 7.36 -5.05 -15.87
N GLU A 43 8.56 -5.23 -16.38
CA GLU A 43 8.97 -6.38 -17.18
C GLU A 43 8.84 -7.70 -16.42
N GLU A 44 9.43 -7.77 -15.21
CA GLU A 44 9.44 -9.00 -14.43
C GLU A 44 8.05 -9.33 -13.88
N SER A 45 7.27 -8.31 -13.55
CA SER A 45 5.88 -8.48 -13.12
C SER A 45 5.00 -9.05 -14.25
N ILE A 46 5.18 -8.59 -15.49
CA ILE A 46 4.47 -9.14 -16.65
C ILE A 46 4.89 -10.58 -16.90
N LYS A 47 6.21 -10.88 -16.92
CA LYS A 47 6.73 -12.25 -17.06
C LYS A 47 6.17 -13.19 -15.99
N PHE A 48 6.16 -12.75 -14.74
CA PHE A 48 5.59 -13.52 -13.63
C PHE A 48 4.10 -13.79 -13.84
N CYS A 49 3.31 -12.77 -14.17
CA CYS A 49 1.88 -12.91 -14.37
C CYS A 49 1.55 -13.91 -15.49
N LEU A 50 2.23 -13.82 -16.63
CA LEU A 50 2.08 -14.74 -17.75
C LEU A 50 2.48 -16.18 -17.37
N LYS A 51 3.65 -16.35 -16.74
CA LYS A 51 4.12 -17.66 -16.27
C LYS A 51 3.13 -18.30 -15.29
N LYS A 52 2.62 -17.52 -14.30
CA LYS A 52 1.67 -18.03 -13.30
C LYS A 52 0.33 -18.43 -13.92
N ALA A 53 -0.10 -17.73 -14.96
CA ALA A 53 -1.30 -18.03 -15.71
C ALA A 53 -1.13 -19.17 -16.73
N GLY A 54 0.10 -19.58 -17.06
CA GLY A 54 0.39 -20.54 -18.13
C GLY A 54 0.05 -19.99 -19.53
N ILE A 55 0.13 -18.67 -19.71
CA ILE A 55 -0.28 -17.94 -20.94
C ILE A 55 0.95 -17.35 -21.61
N LYS A 56 1.00 -17.37 -22.94
CA LYS A 56 1.97 -16.64 -23.74
C LYS A 56 1.49 -15.23 -24.04
N ILE A 57 2.40 -14.30 -24.29
CA ILE A 57 2.04 -12.90 -24.58
C ILE A 57 1.20 -12.78 -25.87
N GLU A 58 1.37 -13.71 -26.83
CA GLU A 58 0.61 -13.78 -28.08
C GLU A 58 -0.87 -14.09 -27.87
N ASP A 59 -1.21 -14.74 -26.73
CA ASP A 59 -2.56 -15.18 -26.38
C ASP A 59 -3.33 -14.12 -25.56
N VAL A 60 -2.70 -12.99 -25.28
CA VAL A 60 -3.31 -11.89 -24.54
C VAL A 60 -4.25 -11.10 -25.45
N ASP A 61 -5.51 -10.91 -25.03
CA ASP A 61 -6.51 -10.17 -25.79
C ASP A 61 -6.36 -8.64 -25.59
N TYR A 62 -6.07 -8.21 -24.35
CA TYR A 62 -5.98 -6.78 -24.01
C TYR A 62 -4.85 -6.50 -23.02
N ILE A 63 -4.24 -5.31 -23.20
CA ILE A 63 -3.36 -4.69 -22.23
C ILE A 63 -4.03 -3.39 -21.77
N ALA A 64 -4.46 -3.35 -20.50
CA ALA A 64 -5.12 -2.20 -19.90
C ALA A 64 -4.12 -1.35 -19.13
N ILE A 65 -4.06 -0.03 -19.40
CA ILE A 65 -3.12 0.91 -18.79
C ILE A 65 -3.85 2.09 -18.13
N PRO A 66 -3.42 2.57 -16.94
CA PRO A 66 -4.09 3.62 -16.17
C PRO A 66 -3.66 5.03 -16.61
N ARG A 67 -3.68 5.31 -17.90
CA ARG A 67 -3.26 6.61 -18.42
C ARG A 67 -4.07 6.98 -19.64
N ARG A 68 -4.76 8.11 -19.57
CA ARG A 68 -5.52 8.67 -20.68
C ARG A 68 -5.03 10.09 -21.01
N PRO A 69 -4.09 10.22 -21.94
CA PRO A 69 -3.46 11.52 -22.25
C PRO A 69 -4.45 12.62 -22.62
N GLU A 70 -5.57 12.25 -23.24
CA GLU A 70 -6.62 13.17 -23.69
C GLU A 70 -7.48 13.72 -22.52
N ALA A 71 -7.44 13.05 -21.35
CA ALA A 71 -8.20 13.51 -20.19
C ALA A 71 -7.76 14.92 -19.79
N ARG A 72 -8.72 15.82 -19.60
CA ARG A 72 -8.52 17.22 -19.17
C ARG A 72 -7.51 18.00 -20.05
N ILE A 73 -7.54 17.79 -21.37
CA ILE A 73 -6.55 18.36 -22.32
C ILE A 73 -6.45 19.88 -22.22
N LEU A 74 -7.56 20.59 -22.06
CA LEU A 74 -7.57 22.07 -21.93
C LEU A 74 -6.79 22.53 -20.72
N ASN A 75 -6.95 21.86 -19.57
CA ASN A 75 -6.19 22.18 -18.36
C ASN A 75 -4.70 21.90 -18.54
N LYS A 76 -4.35 20.79 -19.23
CA LYS A 76 -2.96 20.44 -19.56
C LYS A 76 -2.29 21.49 -20.44
N ILE A 77 -3.00 22.01 -21.44
CA ILE A 77 -2.50 23.06 -22.33
C ILE A 77 -2.28 24.36 -21.55
N LEU A 78 -3.28 24.80 -20.77
CA LEU A 78 -3.18 26.05 -19.99
C LEU A 78 -2.00 26.04 -19.01
N TYR A 79 -1.77 24.92 -18.32
CA TYR A 79 -0.61 24.78 -17.42
C TYR A 79 0.68 24.51 -18.19
N GLY A 80 0.63 23.90 -19.35
CA GLY A 80 1.78 23.71 -20.24
C GLY A 80 2.39 25.02 -20.70
N ILE A 81 1.56 26.01 -20.98
CA ILE A 81 2.00 27.38 -21.31
C ILE A 81 2.70 28.03 -20.09
N LYS A 82 2.17 27.81 -18.87
CA LYS A 82 2.75 28.36 -17.64
C LYS A 82 4.07 27.68 -17.23
N ILE A 83 4.20 26.37 -17.48
CA ILE A 83 5.35 25.57 -17.08
C ILE A 83 5.83 24.69 -18.26
N PRO A 84 6.52 25.27 -19.27
CA PRO A 84 6.89 24.55 -20.51
C PRO A 84 7.73 23.28 -20.29
N LYS A 85 8.65 23.30 -19.30
CA LYS A 85 9.47 22.11 -18.95
C LYS A 85 8.61 20.90 -18.54
N MET A 86 7.46 21.14 -17.91
CA MET A 86 6.52 20.07 -17.51
C MET A 86 5.91 19.40 -18.76
N THR A 87 5.55 20.19 -19.77
CA THR A 87 4.97 19.70 -21.02
C THR A 87 5.96 18.83 -21.76
N PHE A 88 7.21 19.25 -21.88
CA PHE A 88 8.24 18.51 -22.63
C PHE A 88 8.53 17.14 -22.01
N LYS A 89 8.74 17.07 -20.68
CA LYS A 89 8.99 15.78 -19.99
C LYS A 89 7.76 14.86 -20.02
N ARG A 90 6.56 15.40 -19.88
CA ARG A 90 5.33 14.61 -19.99
C ARG A 90 5.09 14.08 -21.41
N PHE A 91 5.47 14.83 -22.43
CA PHE A 91 5.46 14.38 -23.83
C PHE A 91 6.41 13.20 -24.04
N TYR A 92 7.61 13.25 -23.47
CA TYR A 92 8.58 12.14 -23.54
C TYR A 92 8.03 10.85 -22.90
N VAL A 93 7.43 10.94 -21.70
CA VAL A 93 6.79 9.80 -21.04
C VAL A 93 5.59 9.30 -21.83
N TRP A 94 4.83 10.22 -22.40
CA TRP A 94 3.69 9.90 -23.28
C TRP A 94 4.16 9.10 -24.51
N LYS A 95 5.26 9.49 -25.15
CA LYS A 95 5.85 8.75 -26.27
C LYS A 95 6.19 7.30 -25.88
N LYS A 96 6.78 7.08 -24.71
CA LYS A 96 7.05 5.71 -24.20
C LYS A 96 5.79 4.86 -24.04
N THR A 97 4.63 5.44 -23.75
CA THR A 97 3.38 4.68 -23.64
C THR A 97 2.78 4.25 -24.98
N PHE A 98 3.22 4.80 -26.11
CA PHE A 98 2.85 4.30 -27.43
C PHE A 98 3.68 3.10 -27.88
N ASP A 99 4.84 2.89 -27.27
CA ASP A 99 5.82 1.90 -27.66
C ASP A 99 5.71 0.57 -26.89
N ILE A 100 4.58 0.34 -26.20
CA ILE A 100 4.38 -0.83 -25.34
C ILE A 100 4.56 -2.14 -26.11
N LYS A 101 4.01 -2.26 -27.33
CA LYS A 101 4.12 -3.49 -28.13
C LYS A 101 5.55 -3.77 -28.56
N ASN A 102 6.29 -2.75 -29.00
CA ASN A 102 7.69 -2.92 -29.36
C ASN A 102 8.52 -3.33 -28.13
N LYS A 103 8.24 -2.71 -26.97
CA LYS A 103 8.91 -3.09 -25.73
C LYS A 103 8.62 -4.54 -25.32
N LEU A 104 7.40 -5.01 -25.48
CA LEU A 104 7.04 -6.41 -25.23
C LEU A 104 7.68 -7.35 -26.27
N SER A 105 7.74 -6.93 -27.55
CA SER A 105 8.44 -7.66 -28.61
C SER A 105 9.92 -7.89 -28.25
N GLU A 106 10.62 -6.85 -27.78
CA GLU A 106 11.99 -6.96 -27.28
C GLU A 106 12.12 -7.92 -26.07
N ILE A 107 11.23 -7.79 -25.07
CA ILE A 107 11.29 -8.57 -23.83
C ILE A 107 11.06 -10.06 -24.07
N PHE A 108 10.17 -10.41 -25.00
CA PHE A 108 9.81 -11.80 -25.28
C PHE A 108 10.49 -12.38 -26.53
N ASP A 109 11.35 -11.59 -27.18
CA ASP A 109 12.08 -11.97 -28.39
C ASP A 109 11.16 -12.53 -29.48
N ILE A 110 10.09 -11.80 -29.78
CA ILE A 110 9.09 -12.16 -30.81
C ILE A 110 8.79 -10.98 -31.72
N GLY A 111 8.31 -11.24 -32.93
CA GLY A 111 7.86 -10.17 -33.83
C GLY A 111 6.67 -9.39 -33.23
N VAL A 112 6.68 -8.08 -33.39
CA VAL A 112 5.62 -7.18 -32.85
C VAL A 112 4.23 -7.53 -33.39
N GLU A 113 4.15 -8.06 -34.60
CA GLU A 113 2.92 -8.51 -35.25
C GLU A 113 2.26 -9.70 -34.56
N LYS A 114 3.04 -10.50 -33.79
CA LYS A 114 2.52 -11.62 -33.00
C LYS A 114 1.79 -11.14 -31.74
N ILE A 115 2.06 -9.91 -31.28
CA ILE A 115 1.38 -9.32 -30.12
C ILE A 115 0.01 -8.78 -30.54
N ARG A 116 -1.01 -9.64 -30.48
CA ARG A 116 -2.38 -9.34 -30.91
C ARG A 116 -3.12 -8.43 -29.94
N ALA A 117 -2.66 -8.33 -28.69
CA ALA A 117 -3.30 -7.58 -27.62
C ALA A 117 -3.68 -6.15 -28.04
N LYS A 118 -4.90 -5.74 -27.75
CA LYS A 118 -5.35 -4.35 -27.92
C LYS A 118 -4.99 -3.52 -26.70
N ILE A 119 -4.32 -2.38 -26.90
CA ILE A 119 -4.01 -1.46 -25.79
C ILE A 119 -5.28 -0.68 -25.43
N PHE A 120 -5.71 -0.79 -24.17
CA PHE A 120 -6.86 -0.06 -23.66
C PHE A 120 -6.42 0.94 -22.59
N LYS A 121 -6.82 2.20 -22.72
CA LYS A 121 -6.43 3.31 -21.86
C LYS A 121 -7.56 3.68 -20.92
N VAL A 122 -7.28 3.69 -19.61
CA VAL A 122 -8.20 4.12 -18.55
C VAL A 122 -7.69 5.41 -17.94
N GLU A 123 -8.57 6.34 -17.61
CA GLU A 123 -8.17 7.54 -16.87
C GLU A 123 -7.71 7.15 -15.45
N HIS A 124 -6.66 7.83 -14.95
CA HIS A 124 -5.95 7.46 -13.74
C HIS A 124 -6.87 7.30 -12.51
N HIS A 125 -7.67 8.32 -12.18
CA HIS A 125 -8.57 8.24 -11.03
C HIS A 125 -9.73 7.29 -11.24
N LEU A 126 -10.14 7.09 -12.49
CA LEU A 126 -11.13 6.08 -12.82
C LEU A 126 -10.56 4.67 -12.62
N ALA A 127 -9.27 4.46 -12.91
CA ALA A 127 -8.59 3.20 -12.57
C ALA A 127 -8.49 3.02 -11.05
N HIS A 128 -8.16 4.06 -10.27
CA HIS A 128 -8.20 3.99 -8.80
C HIS A 128 -9.57 3.58 -8.27
N ILE A 129 -10.63 4.27 -8.65
CA ILE A 129 -12.01 3.96 -8.25
C ILE A 129 -12.37 2.51 -8.61
N SER A 130 -12.03 2.09 -9.83
CA SER A 130 -12.30 0.73 -10.32
C SER A 130 -11.53 -0.34 -9.56
N SER A 131 -10.31 -0.02 -9.09
CA SER A 131 -9.46 -0.94 -8.33
C SER A 131 -10.05 -1.30 -6.96
N SER A 132 -10.87 -0.43 -6.40
CA SER A 132 -11.56 -0.71 -5.14
C SER A 132 -12.99 -1.21 -5.37
N PHE A 133 -13.76 -0.59 -6.26
CA PHE A 133 -15.17 -0.93 -6.45
C PHE A 133 -15.37 -2.32 -7.06
N PHE A 134 -14.75 -2.61 -8.19
CA PHE A 134 -15.02 -3.86 -8.91
C PHE A 134 -14.52 -5.12 -8.21
N VAL A 135 -13.64 -4.99 -7.24
CA VAL A 135 -13.18 -6.11 -6.42
C VAL A 135 -13.76 -6.10 -4.99
N SER A 136 -14.64 -5.13 -4.68
CA SER A 136 -15.33 -5.06 -3.38
C SER A 136 -16.53 -6.00 -3.34
N PRO A 137 -17.05 -6.33 -2.15
CA PRO A 137 -18.29 -7.11 -2.01
C PRO A 137 -19.57 -6.29 -2.26
N PHE A 138 -19.46 -4.99 -2.57
CA PHE A 138 -20.62 -4.10 -2.62
C PHE A 138 -21.21 -4.04 -4.03
N GLU A 139 -22.50 -4.35 -4.15
CA GLU A 139 -23.26 -4.16 -5.39
C GLU A 139 -23.40 -2.67 -5.71
N ARG A 140 -23.57 -1.82 -4.70
CA ARG A 140 -23.66 -0.37 -4.82
C ARG A 140 -22.83 0.30 -3.75
N ALA A 141 -22.02 1.30 -4.14
CA ALA A 141 -21.15 2.06 -3.23
C ALA A 141 -20.90 3.48 -3.73
N PHE A 142 -20.72 4.41 -2.80
CA PHE A 142 -20.08 5.69 -3.10
C PHE A 142 -18.58 5.46 -3.32
N LEU A 143 -18.03 6.11 -4.34
CA LEU A 143 -16.66 5.93 -4.79
C LEU A 143 -15.87 7.21 -4.56
N PHE A 144 -14.68 7.08 -3.95
CA PHE A 144 -13.84 8.21 -3.67
C PHE A 144 -12.37 7.87 -3.86
N SER A 145 -11.68 8.56 -4.77
CA SER A 145 -10.23 8.45 -4.89
C SER A 145 -9.56 9.76 -4.52
N TYR A 146 -8.47 9.67 -3.77
CA TYR A 146 -7.65 10.81 -3.39
C TYR A 146 -6.16 10.45 -3.42
N ASP A 147 -5.40 11.24 -4.20
CA ASP A 147 -4.02 10.95 -4.53
C ASP A 147 -3.18 12.22 -4.66
N ALA A 148 -1.91 12.07 -5.07
CA ALA A 148 -1.07 13.20 -5.40
C ALA A 148 -1.50 13.84 -6.73
N LEU A 149 -1.38 13.11 -7.85
CA LEU A 149 -1.76 13.62 -9.16
C LEU A 149 -1.75 12.51 -10.23
N GLY A 150 -2.85 12.34 -10.94
CA GLY A 150 -2.92 11.51 -12.15
C GLY A 150 -3.87 12.11 -13.18
N ASP A 151 -3.50 12.09 -14.46
CA ASP A 151 -4.28 12.66 -15.56
C ASP A 151 -4.87 14.07 -15.29
N PHE A 152 -4.12 14.89 -14.55
CA PHE A 152 -4.44 16.26 -14.16
C PHE A 152 -5.56 16.43 -13.11
N ALA A 153 -5.90 15.36 -12.40
CA ALA A 153 -6.74 15.38 -11.21
C ALA A 153 -5.99 14.82 -10.00
N SER A 154 -6.48 15.10 -8.81
CA SER A 154 -5.97 14.61 -7.53
C SER A 154 -7.04 13.88 -6.72
N THR A 155 -8.30 14.09 -7.05
CA THR A 155 -9.45 13.51 -6.35
C THR A 155 -10.59 13.33 -7.35
N MET A 156 -11.32 12.21 -7.23
CA MET A 156 -12.51 11.94 -8.04
C MET A 156 -13.55 11.23 -7.18
N TRP A 157 -14.82 11.50 -7.43
CA TRP A 157 -15.92 10.81 -6.74
C TRP A 157 -17.09 10.51 -7.68
N GLY A 158 -17.85 9.51 -7.30
CA GLY A 158 -18.98 9.03 -8.06
C GLY A 158 -19.78 7.97 -7.31
N ILE A 159 -20.59 7.25 -8.04
CA ILE A 159 -21.31 6.08 -7.56
C ILE A 159 -21.05 4.90 -8.48
N GLY A 160 -20.86 3.73 -7.90
CA GLY A 160 -20.79 2.45 -8.59
C GLY A 160 -22.06 1.64 -8.29
N GLU A 161 -22.59 0.99 -9.31
CA GLU A 161 -23.74 0.08 -9.19
C GLU A 161 -23.62 -1.02 -10.25
N GLY A 162 -23.59 -2.30 -9.80
CA GLY A 162 -23.35 -3.43 -10.68
C GLY A 162 -22.05 -3.29 -11.46
N ASN A 163 -22.16 -3.30 -12.77
CA ASN A 163 -21.03 -3.09 -13.69
C ASN A 163 -20.82 -1.62 -14.09
N ASP A 164 -21.56 -0.70 -13.50
CA ASP A 164 -21.52 0.70 -13.92
C ASP A 164 -20.85 1.61 -12.89
N ILE A 165 -20.17 2.63 -13.41
CA ILE A 165 -19.58 3.72 -12.63
C ILE A 165 -20.04 5.03 -13.25
N LYS A 166 -20.67 5.89 -12.43
CA LYS A 166 -21.08 7.25 -12.79
C LYS A 166 -20.26 8.24 -11.97
N ILE A 167 -19.42 9.03 -12.64
CA ILE A 167 -18.61 10.07 -12.03
C ILE A 167 -19.45 11.34 -11.83
N PHE A 168 -19.36 11.92 -10.64
CA PHE A 168 -20.06 13.15 -10.26
C PHE A 168 -19.14 14.37 -10.29
N GLY A 169 -17.85 14.19 -10.09
CA GLY A 169 -16.90 15.30 -10.12
C GLY A 169 -15.48 14.92 -9.74
N ASP A 170 -14.63 15.94 -9.81
CA ASP A 170 -13.20 15.82 -9.49
C ASP A 170 -12.65 17.11 -8.85
N ILE A 171 -11.45 17.02 -8.28
CA ILE A 171 -10.58 18.14 -7.94
C ILE A 171 -9.34 18.04 -8.83
N LYS A 172 -9.03 19.16 -9.50
CA LYS A 172 -7.94 19.21 -10.47
C LYS A 172 -6.68 19.79 -9.85
N PHE A 173 -5.55 19.51 -10.50
CA PHE A 173 -4.31 20.23 -10.25
C PHE A 173 -4.56 21.76 -10.23
N PRO A 174 -3.98 22.54 -9.29
CA PRO A 174 -2.89 22.16 -8.38
C PRO A 174 -3.33 21.67 -6.99
N HIS A 175 -4.62 21.57 -6.71
CA HIS A 175 -5.12 21.19 -5.39
C HIS A 175 -5.04 19.68 -5.20
N SER A 176 -4.33 19.21 -4.16
CA SER A 176 -4.07 17.79 -3.90
C SER A 176 -3.82 17.51 -2.42
N LEU A 177 -4.50 16.49 -1.88
CA LEU A 177 -4.24 16.01 -0.51
C LEU A 177 -2.91 15.26 -0.42
N GLY A 178 -2.50 14.56 -1.48
CA GLY A 178 -1.18 13.93 -1.54
C GLY A 178 -0.07 14.99 -1.47
N PHE A 179 -0.10 16.03 -2.31
CA PHE A 179 0.89 17.10 -2.25
C PHE A 179 0.85 17.91 -0.94
N TYR A 180 -0.33 18.08 -0.34
CA TYR A 180 -0.45 18.66 1.00
C TYR A 180 0.37 17.85 2.01
N TYR A 181 0.21 16.53 2.00
CA TYR A 181 0.91 15.65 2.95
C TYR A 181 2.41 15.56 2.64
N THR A 182 2.77 15.37 1.38
CA THR A 182 4.18 15.29 0.93
C THR A 182 4.97 16.56 1.26
N ALA A 183 4.39 17.76 1.05
CA ALA A 183 5.05 19.03 1.35
C ALA A 183 5.48 19.14 2.82
N ILE A 184 4.59 18.78 3.74
CA ILE A 184 4.88 18.81 5.18
C ILE A 184 5.82 17.67 5.58
N THR A 185 5.71 16.51 4.92
CA THR A 185 6.65 15.40 5.10
C THR A 185 8.07 15.84 4.76
N GLN A 186 8.26 16.52 3.63
CA GLN A 186 9.55 17.09 3.23
C GLN A 186 10.01 18.20 4.19
N TYR A 187 9.11 19.07 4.63
CA TYR A 187 9.41 20.12 5.62
C TYR A 187 9.92 19.54 6.95
N LEU A 188 9.39 18.38 7.36
CA LEU A 188 9.85 17.63 8.52
C LEU A 188 11.15 16.82 8.28
N GLY A 189 11.81 17.00 7.12
CA GLY A 189 13.10 16.39 6.78
C GLY A 189 13.01 14.93 6.32
N PHE A 190 11.84 14.43 5.98
CA PHE A 190 11.65 13.12 5.38
C PHE A 190 11.52 13.29 3.86
N LEU A 191 12.61 13.01 3.13
CA LEU A 191 12.76 13.44 1.73
C LEU A 191 12.57 12.30 0.71
N LYS A 192 12.50 11.04 1.16
CA LYS A 192 12.30 9.91 0.25
C LYS A 192 10.85 9.82 -0.19
N PHE A 193 10.64 9.42 -1.44
CA PHE A 193 9.30 9.11 -1.94
C PHE A 193 8.64 8.04 -1.05
N GLY A 194 7.40 8.24 -0.66
CA GLY A 194 6.66 7.33 0.22
C GLY A 194 6.91 7.52 1.72
N ASP A 195 7.70 8.51 2.17
CA ASP A 195 7.99 8.75 3.60
C ASP A 195 6.79 9.27 4.41
N GLU A 196 5.66 9.56 3.79
CA GLU A 196 4.43 10.09 4.42
C GLU A 196 3.95 9.24 5.61
N TYR A 197 4.14 7.92 5.54
CA TYR A 197 3.76 7.01 6.64
C TYR A 197 4.57 7.25 7.93
N LYS A 198 5.78 7.82 7.83
CA LYS A 198 6.59 8.21 9.00
C LYS A 198 5.91 9.35 9.75
N VAL A 199 5.47 10.36 9.01
CA VAL A 199 4.79 11.53 9.59
C VAL A 199 3.43 11.15 10.15
N MET A 200 2.71 10.22 9.52
CA MET A 200 1.48 9.64 10.08
C MET A 200 1.74 8.98 11.46
N GLY A 201 2.84 8.25 11.61
CA GLY A 201 3.24 7.67 12.90
C GLY A 201 3.66 8.73 13.92
N LEU A 202 4.40 9.75 13.49
CA LEU A 202 4.84 10.85 14.34
C LEU A 202 3.67 11.70 14.87
N ALA A 203 2.59 11.82 14.10
CA ALA A 203 1.43 12.64 14.46
C ALA A 203 0.79 12.26 15.81
N SER A 204 0.92 11.00 16.24
CA SER A 204 0.38 10.53 17.51
C SER A 204 1.14 11.06 18.75
N TYR A 205 2.31 11.64 18.57
CA TYR A 205 3.13 12.23 19.65
C TYR A 205 2.82 13.73 19.87
N GLY A 206 2.23 14.40 18.87
CA GLY A 206 1.80 15.78 18.99
C GLY A 206 0.45 15.91 19.72
N ASN A 207 0.19 17.06 20.31
CA ASN A 207 -1.04 17.33 21.08
C ASN A 207 -1.58 18.76 20.90
N GLU A 208 -0.86 19.62 20.20
CA GLU A 208 -1.23 21.01 19.97
C GLU A 208 -1.49 21.25 18.47
N PHE A 209 -2.68 21.79 18.16
CA PHE A 209 -3.06 22.13 16.79
C PHE A 209 -2.60 23.53 16.42
N ILE A 210 -1.89 23.63 15.31
CA ILE A 210 -1.38 24.90 14.76
C ILE A 210 -2.41 25.44 13.77
N ASP A 211 -3.04 26.57 14.09
CA ASP A 211 -4.14 27.15 13.31
C ASP A 211 -3.76 27.49 11.86
N GLU A 212 -2.47 27.74 11.57
CA GLU A 212 -1.98 28.00 10.22
C GLU A 212 -2.33 26.87 9.24
N PHE A 213 -2.52 25.65 9.71
CA PHE A 213 -2.94 24.52 8.87
C PHE A 213 -4.31 24.70 8.21
N LYS A 214 -5.18 25.56 8.78
CA LYS A 214 -6.45 25.96 8.16
C LYS A 214 -6.24 26.83 6.91
N ASN A 215 -5.13 27.58 6.84
CA ASN A 215 -4.73 28.37 5.68
C ASN A 215 -3.99 27.55 4.63
N ILE A 216 -3.23 26.53 5.06
CA ILE A 216 -2.48 25.64 4.17
C ILE A 216 -3.43 24.73 3.39
N LEU A 217 -4.44 24.16 4.05
CA LEU A 217 -5.49 23.34 3.44
C LEU A 217 -6.87 23.89 3.84
N LYS A 218 -7.60 24.42 2.87
CA LYS A 218 -8.88 25.11 3.05
C LYS A 218 -10.04 24.21 2.65
N VAL A 219 -11.13 24.29 3.39
CA VAL A 219 -12.43 23.76 2.95
C VAL A 219 -13.11 24.81 2.06
N LYS A 220 -13.70 24.36 0.96
CA LYS A 220 -14.50 25.18 0.06
C LYS A 220 -15.74 24.40 -0.38
N ASP A 221 -16.88 24.73 0.18
CA ASP A 221 -18.13 24.01 -0.04
C ASP A 221 -17.97 22.49 0.23
N TYR A 222 -18.18 21.68 -0.82
CA TYR A 222 -17.99 20.22 -0.80
C TYR A 222 -16.62 19.79 -1.32
N LYS A 223 -15.66 20.71 -1.45
CA LYS A 223 -14.29 20.50 -1.97
C LYS A 223 -13.26 21.04 -0.99
N PHE A 224 -12.01 20.91 -1.37
CA PHE A 224 -10.88 21.54 -0.70
C PHE A 224 -10.01 22.32 -1.69
N GLU A 225 -9.25 23.26 -1.16
CA GLU A 225 -8.23 24.00 -1.91
C GLU A 225 -6.95 24.12 -1.08
N LEU A 226 -5.79 23.98 -1.73
CA LEU A 226 -4.51 24.32 -1.14
C LEU A 226 -4.32 25.82 -1.07
N GLY A 227 -3.75 26.32 -0.01
CA GLY A 227 -3.18 27.67 0.09
C GLY A 227 -1.93 27.76 -0.78
N LEU A 228 -2.07 28.08 -2.06
CA LEU A 228 -1.00 27.99 -3.05
C LEU A 228 0.31 28.70 -2.70
N PRO A 229 0.34 29.82 -1.94
CA PRO A 229 1.60 30.44 -1.50
C PRO A 229 2.52 29.51 -0.72
N TYR A 230 2.01 28.48 -0.03
CA TYR A 230 2.80 27.51 0.73
C TYR A 230 3.49 26.46 -0.13
N PHE A 231 3.18 26.38 -1.43
CA PHE A 231 3.60 25.30 -2.33
C PHE A 231 4.33 25.84 -3.56
N LEU A 232 5.22 24.99 -4.14
CA LEU A 232 5.98 25.31 -5.35
C LEU A 232 5.49 24.53 -6.59
N HIS A 233 4.83 23.39 -6.43
CA HIS A 233 4.49 22.49 -7.54
C HIS A 233 3.61 23.11 -8.63
N HIS A 234 2.92 24.21 -8.34
CA HIS A 234 2.09 24.93 -9.30
C HIS A 234 2.86 26.04 -10.05
N LYS A 235 4.09 26.36 -9.61
CA LYS A 235 4.96 27.40 -10.21
C LYS A 235 6.20 26.82 -10.86
N LYS A 236 6.71 25.71 -10.31
CA LYS A 236 7.92 25.04 -10.78
C LYS A 236 7.57 23.66 -11.31
N PHE A 237 8.35 23.19 -12.27
CA PHE A 237 8.32 21.78 -12.63
C PHE A 237 8.84 20.96 -11.45
N VAL A 238 8.01 20.03 -10.96
CA VAL A 238 8.41 19.03 -9.96
C VAL A 238 8.90 17.82 -10.71
N GLU A 239 10.19 17.52 -10.58
CA GLU A 239 10.76 16.35 -11.22
C GLU A 239 10.32 15.07 -10.50
N LEU A 240 9.70 14.17 -11.24
CA LEU A 240 9.55 12.77 -10.89
C LEU A 240 10.47 11.97 -11.80
N ASN A 241 11.34 11.16 -11.23
CA ASN A 241 12.09 10.19 -12.00
C ASN A 241 11.14 9.06 -12.44
N PHE A 242 11.16 8.73 -13.73
CA PHE A 242 10.30 7.70 -14.30
C PHE A 242 11.02 6.36 -14.54
N GLU A 243 12.26 6.24 -14.11
CA GLU A 243 13.07 5.01 -14.22
C GLU A 243 13.90 4.82 -12.94
N GLY A 244 13.71 3.67 -12.27
CA GLY A 244 14.37 3.34 -11.01
C GLY A 244 13.69 3.90 -9.77
N GLU A 245 14.47 4.36 -8.78
CA GLU A 245 13.95 4.93 -7.54
C GLU A 245 13.30 6.29 -7.82
N PRO A 246 12.02 6.51 -7.51
CA PRO A 246 11.37 7.78 -7.75
C PRO A 246 11.91 8.85 -6.81
N LYS A 247 12.15 10.03 -7.36
CA LYS A 247 12.56 11.22 -6.61
C LYS A 247 11.56 12.34 -6.87
N ILE A 248 11.23 13.07 -5.83
CA ILE A 248 10.36 14.22 -5.89
C ILE A 248 11.11 15.45 -5.37
N ASP A 249 11.16 16.51 -6.16
CA ASP A 249 11.73 17.79 -5.74
C ASP A 249 10.98 18.38 -4.54
N ILE A 250 11.60 19.31 -3.85
CA ILE A 250 10.94 20.05 -2.76
C ILE A 250 9.73 20.81 -3.32
N ILE A 251 8.57 20.53 -2.74
CA ILE A 251 7.30 21.12 -3.18
C ILE A 251 6.72 22.15 -2.22
N PHE A 252 7.28 22.34 -1.03
CA PHE A 252 6.94 23.45 -0.15
C PHE A 252 7.76 24.71 -0.46
N SER A 253 7.23 25.87 -0.12
CA SER A 253 7.86 27.18 -0.39
C SER A 253 8.49 27.78 0.86
N ASP A 254 9.33 28.81 0.68
CA ASP A 254 9.88 29.64 1.77
C ASP A 254 8.78 30.34 2.58
N TYR A 255 7.59 30.51 2.00
CA TYR A 255 6.44 31.07 2.72
C TYR A 255 5.97 30.13 3.83
N LEU A 256 6.05 28.80 3.62
CA LEU A 256 5.79 27.82 4.67
C LEU A 256 6.75 27.98 5.85
N GLU A 257 8.07 28.17 5.57
CA GLU A 257 9.08 28.41 6.61
C GLU A 257 8.85 29.73 7.35
N LYS A 258 8.40 30.77 6.67
CA LYS A 258 8.03 32.05 7.32
C LYS A 258 6.87 31.88 8.31
N LYS A 259 5.98 30.93 8.08
CA LYS A 259 4.77 30.72 8.89
C LYS A 259 4.94 29.67 10.01
N LEU A 260 5.67 28.60 9.74
CA LEU A 260 5.87 27.50 10.69
C LEU A 260 7.26 27.48 11.34
N GLY A 261 8.14 28.43 10.97
CA GLY A 261 9.54 28.46 11.39
C GLY A 261 10.45 27.66 10.45
N LYS A 262 11.72 27.51 10.83
CA LYS A 262 12.72 26.79 10.03
C LYS A 262 12.36 25.31 9.91
N ARG A 263 12.45 24.76 8.68
CA ARG A 263 12.28 23.33 8.41
C ARG A 263 13.30 22.49 9.20
N ARG A 264 12.97 21.25 9.50
CA ARG A 264 13.90 20.27 10.05
C ARG A 264 14.79 19.70 8.94
N ASN A 265 16.10 19.68 9.14
CA ASN A 265 17.01 18.92 8.28
C ASN A 265 16.99 17.43 8.64
N GLN A 266 17.36 16.57 7.68
CA GLN A 266 17.24 15.12 7.79
C GLN A 266 17.93 14.53 9.05
N ASN A 267 19.06 15.09 9.47
CA ASN A 267 19.86 14.60 10.61
C ASN A 267 19.60 15.34 11.92
N GLU A 268 18.73 16.33 11.93
CA GLU A 268 18.35 17.03 13.16
C GLU A 268 17.40 16.19 14.02
N PRO A 269 17.44 16.29 15.34
CA PRO A 269 16.52 15.57 16.23
C PRO A 269 15.08 16.02 15.99
N ILE A 270 14.14 15.12 16.30
CA ILE A 270 12.73 15.43 16.33
C ILE A 270 12.43 16.10 17.68
N GLU A 271 11.83 17.27 17.63
CA GLU A 271 11.44 18.07 18.79
C GLU A 271 9.91 18.18 18.87
N LYS A 272 9.38 18.63 20.00
CA LYS A 272 7.93 18.78 20.23
C LYS A 272 7.22 19.60 19.15
N LYS A 273 7.86 20.65 18.64
CA LYS A 273 7.31 21.43 17.50
C LYS A 273 7.07 20.59 16.25
N HIS A 274 7.97 19.61 15.95
CA HIS A 274 7.84 18.73 14.80
C HIS A 274 6.70 17.72 14.97
N GLU A 275 6.50 17.24 16.21
CA GLU A 275 5.37 16.38 16.57
C GLU A 275 4.04 17.14 16.42
N ASN A 276 3.97 18.41 16.89
CA ASN A 276 2.78 19.25 16.77
C ASN A 276 2.47 19.62 15.30
N ILE A 277 3.49 19.78 14.45
CA ILE A 277 3.32 19.95 13.00
C ILE A 277 2.73 18.69 12.37
N ALA A 278 3.28 17.51 12.71
CA ALA A 278 2.75 16.23 12.23
C ALA A 278 1.31 15.98 12.70
N PHE A 279 1.00 16.29 13.96
CA PHE A 279 -0.35 16.21 14.52
C PHE A 279 -1.32 17.13 13.77
N SER A 280 -0.92 18.39 13.54
CA SER A 280 -1.74 19.39 12.85
C SER A 280 -2.00 19.00 11.39
N LEU A 281 -0.98 18.46 10.70
CA LEU A 281 -1.10 17.90 9.35
C LEU A 281 -2.17 16.80 9.29
N GLN A 282 -2.04 15.81 10.17
CA GLN A 282 -2.95 14.65 10.22
C GLN A 282 -4.37 15.06 10.59
N LYS A 283 -4.52 15.87 11.64
CA LYS A 283 -5.83 16.36 12.11
C LYS A 283 -6.54 17.18 11.03
N ARG A 284 -5.81 18.08 10.35
CA ARG A 284 -6.40 18.89 9.29
C ARG A 284 -6.80 18.07 8.08
N LEU A 285 -6.01 17.07 7.69
CA LEU A 285 -6.39 16.11 6.64
C LEU A 285 -7.72 15.41 7.00
N GLU A 286 -7.84 14.90 8.21
CA GLU A 286 -9.05 14.22 8.71
C GLU A 286 -10.28 15.14 8.66
N GLU A 287 -10.19 16.35 9.23
CA GLU A 287 -11.27 17.34 9.21
C GLU A 287 -11.77 17.63 7.80
N VAL A 288 -10.84 17.84 6.87
CA VAL A 288 -11.19 18.19 5.48
C VAL A 288 -11.81 17.00 4.74
N VAL A 289 -11.24 15.80 4.88
CA VAL A 289 -11.78 14.61 4.22
C VAL A 289 -13.17 14.25 4.74
N PHE A 290 -13.39 14.30 6.06
CA PHE A 290 -14.72 14.03 6.64
C PHE A 290 -15.74 15.10 6.23
N HIS A 291 -15.33 16.36 6.19
CA HIS A 291 -16.19 17.42 5.67
C HIS A 291 -16.59 17.18 4.22
N VAL A 292 -15.62 16.84 3.35
CA VAL A 292 -15.87 16.57 1.92
C VAL A 292 -16.81 15.37 1.76
N LEU A 293 -16.54 14.25 2.43
CA LEU A 293 -17.36 13.05 2.36
C LEU A 293 -18.82 13.32 2.82
N ASN A 294 -19.01 13.99 3.95
CA ASN A 294 -20.33 14.32 4.46
C ASN A 294 -21.08 15.34 3.57
N SER A 295 -20.37 16.31 3.03
CA SER A 295 -20.95 17.30 2.12
C SER A 295 -21.37 16.67 0.79
N LEU A 296 -20.57 15.75 0.25
CA LEU A 296 -20.91 14.98 -0.95
C LEU A 296 -22.08 14.03 -0.70
N TYR A 297 -22.09 13.35 0.46
CA TYR A 297 -23.19 12.49 0.87
C TYR A 297 -24.52 13.25 0.84
N LYS A 298 -24.55 14.44 1.46
CA LYS A 298 -25.73 15.33 1.49
C LYS A 298 -26.06 15.88 0.12
N LYS A 299 -25.06 16.38 -0.64
CA LYS A 299 -25.25 17.03 -1.94
C LYS A 299 -25.90 16.10 -2.97
N TYR A 300 -25.50 14.84 -3.00
CA TYR A 300 -26.02 13.86 -3.96
C TYR A 300 -27.15 13.00 -3.40
N ASN A 301 -27.61 13.31 -2.19
CA ASN A 301 -28.65 12.56 -1.49
C ASN A 301 -28.41 11.03 -1.55
N LEU A 302 -27.20 10.63 -1.13
CA LEU A 302 -26.79 9.24 -1.26
C LEU A 302 -27.65 8.33 -0.39
N ASP A 303 -28.08 7.22 -0.97
CA ASP A 303 -28.90 6.17 -0.35
C ASP A 303 -28.08 4.91 0.01
N THR A 304 -26.76 4.94 -0.20
CA THR A 304 -25.86 3.84 0.17
C THR A 304 -25.00 4.19 1.38
N LYS A 305 -24.77 3.21 2.25
CA LYS A 305 -23.85 3.27 3.38
C LYS A 305 -22.46 2.69 3.06
N ASN A 306 -22.28 2.21 1.83
CA ASN A 306 -21.05 1.60 1.38
C ASN A 306 -20.13 2.65 0.73
N LEU A 307 -18.83 2.60 1.06
CA LEU A 307 -17.80 3.48 0.55
C LEU A 307 -16.63 2.64 0.03
N CYS A 308 -16.23 2.87 -1.23
CA CYS A 308 -14.98 2.35 -1.79
C CYS A 308 -13.96 3.48 -1.93
N ILE A 309 -12.74 3.25 -1.42
CA ILE A 309 -11.67 4.26 -1.39
C ILE A 309 -10.44 3.73 -2.12
N ALA A 310 -9.74 4.61 -2.84
CA ALA A 310 -8.46 4.34 -3.50
C ALA A 310 -7.61 5.61 -3.64
N GLY A 311 -6.38 5.45 -4.12
CA GLY A 311 -5.34 6.49 -4.24
C GLY A 311 -4.33 6.42 -3.09
N GLY A 312 -3.17 7.07 -3.22
CA GLY A 312 -2.08 7.01 -2.23
C GLY A 312 -2.49 7.46 -0.83
N VAL A 313 -3.41 8.44 -0.71
CA VAL A 313 -3.91 8.90 0.59
C VAL A 313 -4.76 7.82 1.30
N ALA A 314 -5.32 6.85 0.57
CA ALA A 314 -6.05 5.72 1.17
C ALA A 314 -5.18 4.78 2.02
N PHE A 315 -3.85 4.89 1.95
CA PHE A 315 -2.95 4.22 2.89
C PHE A 315 -2.92 4.86 4.29
N ASN A 316 -3.57 6.01 4.49
CA ASN A 316 -3.66 6.66 5.79
C ASN A 316 -4.63 5.90 6.71
N CYS A 317 -4.12 4.87 7.37
CA CYS A 317 -4.92 4.00 8.24
C CYS A 317 -5.52 4.74 9.46
N VAL A 318 -4.91 5.83 9.91
CA VAL A 318 -5.41 6.66 11.02
C VAL A 318 -6.69 7.39 10.60
N LEU A 319 -6.68 8.00 9.41
CA LEU A 319 -7.87 8.61 8.81
C LEU A 319 -8.96 7.55 8.56
N ASN A 320 -8.57 6.42 7.94
CA ASN A 320 -9.52 5.37 7.57
C ASN A 320 -10.26 4.80 8.80
N GLY A 321 -9.54 4.58 9.91
CA GLY A 321 -10.14 4.06 11.14
C GLY A 321 -11.18 4.98 11.78
N LYS A 322 -11.16 6.28 11.43
CA LYS A 322 -12.08 7.30 11.96
C LYS A 322 -13.29 7.59 11.05
N ILE A 323 -13.31 7.04 9.82
CA ILE A 323 -14.41 7.27 8.85
C ILE A 323 -15.75 6.89 9.46
N PHE A 324 -15.83 5.76 10.13
CA PHE A 324 -17.07 5.22 10.71
C PHE A 324 -17.70 6.15 11.78
N ASP A 325 -16.88 6.89 12.53
CA ASP A 325 -17.38 7.81 13.58
C ASP A 325 -17.70 9.21 13.05
N ASN A 326 -17.10 9.59 11.92
CA ASN A 326 -17.14 10.97 11.44
C ASN A 326 -17.90 11.15 10.13
N THR A 327 -18.43 10.05 9.56
CA THR A 327 -19.21 10.09 8.32
C THR A 327 -20.49 9.24 8.44
N LYS A 328 -21.30 9.27 7.37
CA LYS A 328 -22.52 8.45 7.27
C LYS A 328 -22.28 7.03 6.72
N PHE A 329 -21.02 6.70 6.39
CA PHE A 329 -20.68 5.39 5.84
C PHE A 329 -20.46 4.38 6.95
N GLU A 330 -21.09 3.22 6.79
CA GLU A 330 -21.04 2.09 7.74
C GLU A 330 -20.15 0.95 7.24
N ASN A 331 -19.95 0.85 5.93
CA ASN A 331 -19.10 -0.16 5.32
C ASN A 331 -18.06 0.52 4.42
N VAL A 332 -16.79 0.19 4.61
CA VAL A 332 -15.68 0.78 3.85
C VAL A 332 -14.82 -0.33 3.27
N TYR A 333 -14.57 -0.27 1.96
CA TYR A 333 -13.66 -1.18 1.28
C TYR A 333 -12.48 -0.42 0.67
N ILE A 334 -11.29 -0.93 0.93
CA ILE A 334 -10.01 -0.43 0.41
C ILE A 334 -9.20 -1.66 0.02
N GLN A 335 -8.83 -1.80 -1.24
CA GLN A 335 -8.02 -2.94 -1.68
C GLN A 335 -6.55 -2.81 -1.21
N PRO A 336 -5.79 -3.92 -1.06
CA PRO A 336 -4.49 -3.91 -0.37
C PRO A 336 -3.44 -2.99 -0.99
N ALA A 337 -3.41 -2.81 -2.31
CA ALA A 337 -2.53 -1.89 -3.01
C ALA A 337 -3.28 -0.62 -3.43
N ALA A 338 -3.82 0.12 -2.47
CA ALA A 338 -4.72 1.25 -2.70
C ALA A 338 -4.11 2.40 -3.54
N GLY A 339 -2.77 2.56 -3.55
CA GLY A 339 -2.03 3.54 -4.36
C GLY A 339 -1.86 3.11 -5.82
N ASP A 340 -0.81 3.62 -6.46
CA ASP A 340 -0.58 3.47 -7.91
C ASP A 340 -0.36 2.04 -8.38
N ALA A 341 0.18 1.14 -7.54
CA ALA A 341 0.25 -0.28 -7.89
C ALA A 341 -1.13 -0.84 -8.23
N GLY A 342 -2.17 -0.47 -7.49
CA GLY A 342 -3.55 -0.91 -7.71
C GLY A 342 -4.17 -0.49 -9.04
N LEU A 343 -3.57 0.49 -9.73
CA LEU A 343 -4.03 0.94 -11.04
C LEU A 343 -4.00 -0.17 -12.10
N ALA A 344 -3.07 -1.11 -11.98
CA ALA A 344 -3.03 -2.29 -12.87
C ALA A 344 -4.34 -3.09 -12.77
N ILE A 345 -4.75 -3.44 -11.54
CA ILE A 345 -6.01 -4.13 -11.27
C ILE A 345 -7.20 -3.29 -11.70
N GLY A 346 -7.20 -2.00 -11.34
CA GLY A 346 -8.30 -1.10 -11.67
C GLY A 346 -8.54 -0.94 -13.15
N SER A 347 -7.47 -0.84 -13.95
CA SER A 347 -7.57 -0.75 -15.42
C SER A 347 -8.13 -2.03 -16.03
N ALA A 348 -7.67 -3.19 -15.56
CA ALA A 348 -8.10 -4.48 -16.05
C ALA A 348 -9.58 -4.75 -15.74
N PHE A 349 -10.01 -4.52 -14.47
CA PHE A 349 -11.40 -4.70 -14.08
C PHE A 349 -12.35 -3.64 -14.67
N TYR A 350 -11.88 -2.40 -14.87
CA TYR A 350 -12.66 -1.41 -15.60
C TYR A 350 -12.98 -1.87 -17.04
N LEU A 351 -11.97 -2.40 -17.72
CA LEU A 351 -12.17 -2.95 -19.07
C LEU A 351 -13.13 -4.14 -19.02
N TRP A 352 -12.92 -5.10 -18.13
CA TRP A 352 -13.74 -6.31 -18.03
C TRP A 352 -15.20 -6.00 -17.69
N ASN A 353 -15.46 -5.27 -16.62
CA ASN A 353 -16.80 -5.05 -16.09
C ASN A 353 -17.53 -3.91 -16.82
N LYS A 354 -16.90 -2.69 -16.89
CA LYS A 354 -17.59 -1.50 -17.38
C LYS A 354 -17.65 -1.44 -18.90
N VAL A 355 -16.55 -1.78 -19.58
CA VAL A 355 -16.45 -1.61 -21.04
C VAL A 355 -17.00 -2.82 -21.77
N LEU A 356 -16.53 -4.01 -21.42
CA LEU A 356 -16.96 -5.27 -22.03
C LEU A 356 -18.28 -5.81 -21.45
N LYS A 357 -18.81 -5.18 -20.38
CA LYS A 357 -20.11 -5.53 -19.75
C LYS A 357 -20.18 -6.96 -19.22
N ASN A 358 -19.02 -7.57 -18.93
CA ASN A 358 -19.00 -8.91 -18.35
C ASN A 358 -19.44 -8.88 -16.87
N LYS A 359 -19.93 -10.02 -16.40
CA LYS A 359 -20.43 -10.18 -15.03
C LYS A 359 -19.32 -9.91 -14.01
N ARG A 360 -19.71 -9.31 -12.89
CA ARG A 360 -18.87 -9.03 -11.73
C ARG A 360 -19.06 -10.13 -10.68
N ASP A 361 -18.16 -11.11 -10.65
CA ASP A 361 -18.21 -12.28 -9.74
C ASP A 361 -16.90 -12.49 -8.96
N PHE A 362 -15.93 -11.59 -9.10
CA PHE A 362 -14.72 -11.64 -8.30
C PHE A 362 -14.78 -10.64 -7.14
N VAL A 363 -14.50 -11.14 -5.91
CA VAL A 363 -14.31 -10.31 -4.71
C VAL A 363 -12.91 -10.58 -4.16
N MET A 364 -12.14 -9.52 -3.90
CA MET A 364 -10.80 -9.65 -3.32
C MET A 364 -10.91 -9.72 -1.80
N GLU A 365 -10.99 -10.94 -1.27
CA GLU A 365 -11.04 -11.22 0.17
C GLU A 365 -9.64 -11.32 0.80
N HIS A 366 -8.59 -11.52 -0.01
CA HIS A 366 -7.20 -11.67 0.44
C HIS A 366 -6.23 -10.99 -0.51
N ALA A 367 -4.96 -10.87 -0.10
CA ALA A 367 -3.91 -10.22 -0.87
C ALA A 367 -2.89 -11.19 -1.49
N TYR A 368 -3.06 -12.50 -1.42
CA TYR A 368 -2.05 -13.51 -1.79
C TYR A 368 -2.08 -13.83 -3.28
N PHE A 369 -1.54 -12.91 -4.11
CA PHE A 369 -1.52 -13.01 -5.58
C PHE A 369 -0.11 -12.98 -6.17
N GLY A 370 0.92 -12.74 -5.35
CA GLY A 370 2.31 -12.65 -5.77
C GLY A 370 3.02 -14.01 -5.88
N PRO A 371 4.36 -14.01 -6.03
CA PRO A 371 5.18 -15.20 -6.17
C PRO A 371 5.08 -16.17 -5.00
N GLU A 372 5.14 -17.47 -5.32
CA GLU A 372 5.28 -18.58 -4.39
C GLU A 372 6.38 -19.52 -4.88
N TYR A 373 6.93 -20.32 -3.97
CA TYR A 373 8.03 -21.23 -4.23
C TYR A 373 7.71 -22.62 -3.71
N THR A 374 8.14 -23.66 -4.42
CA THR A 374 7.95 -25.04 -3.99
C THR A 374 8.91 -25.40 -2.87
N ASP A 375 8.63 -26.49 -2.16
CA ASP A 375 9.52 -27.01 -1.11
C ASP A 375 10.92 -27.34 -1.66
N GLU A 376 11.00 -27.84 -2.91
CA GLU A 376 12.27 -28.16 -3.59
C GLU A 376 13.06 -26.89 -3.93
N GLU A 377 12.40 -25.82 -4.37
CA GLU A 377 13.06 -24.54 -4.64
C GLU A 377 13.62 -23.95 -3.34
N ILE A 378 12.86 -24.02 -2.25
CA ILE A 378 13.26 -23.55 -0.91
C ILE A 378 14.45 -24.38 -0.40
N GLU A 379 14.34 -25.72 -0.47
CA GLU A 379 15.40 -26.64 -0.04
C GLU A 379 16.72 -26.40 -0.78
N LYS A 380 16.65 -26.22 -2.08
CA LYS A 380 17.81 -25.90 -2.92
C LYS A 380 18.55 -24.65 -2.43
N GLU A 381 17.83 -23.58 -2.09
CA GLU A 381 18.46 -22.35 -1.60
C GLU A 381 19.03 -22.52 -0.18
N ILE A 382 18.36 -23.25 0.70
CA ILE A 382 18.89 -23.61 2.02
C ILE A 382 20.18 -24.42 1.89
N LEU A 383 20.22 -25.43 1.01
CA LEU A 383 21.40 -26.27 0.81
C LEU A 383 22.60 -25.48 0.27
N LYS A 384 22.39 -24.52 -0.63
CA LYS A 384 23.45 -23.62 -1.12
C LYS A 384 24.10 -22.81 0.02
N ARG A 385 23.34 -22.45 1.03
CA ARG A 385 23.79 -21.60 2.15
C ARG A 385 24.03 -22.41 3.44
N LYS A 386 23.95 -23.75 3.40
CA LYS A 386 24.03 -24.65 4.56
C LYS A 386 25.26 -24.41 5.41
N ASN A 387 26.43 -24.34 4.78
CA ASN A 387 27.69 -24.15 5.50
C ASN A 387 27.72 -22.79 6.24
N GLU A 388 27.25 -21.72 5.60
CA GLU A 388 27.18 -20.40 6.23
C GLU A 388 26.20 -20.39 7.40
N ILE A 389 25.02 -21.00 7.25
CA ILE A 389 24.00 -21.11 8.29
C ILE A 389 24.58 -21.84 9.52
N ILE A 390 25.26 -22.98 9.30
CA ILE A 390 25.87 -23.77 10.37
C ILE A 390 27.04 -23.03 11.05
N LEU A 391 27.90 -22.37 10.27
CA LEU A 391 29.02 -21.58 10.81
C LEU A 391 28.55 -20.41 11.68
N ARG A 392 27.34 -19.89 11.44
CA ARG A 392 26.71 -18.86 12.31
C ARG A 392 26.01 -19.44 13.54
N GLY A 393 26.09 -20.76 13.75
CA GLY A 393 25.55 -21.45 14.93
C GLY A 393 24.08 -21.85 14.82
N PHE A 394 23.47 -21.74 13.65
CA PHE A 394 22.08 -22.16 13.44
C PHE A 394 21.97 -23.63 13.04
N LYS A 395 20.90 -24.28 13.48
CA LYS A 395 20.48 -25.61 13.06
C LYS A 395 19.39 -25.50 12.00
N ILE A 396 19.35 -26.47 11.09
CA ILE A 396 18.34 -26.58 10.03
C ILE A 396 17.52 -27.83 10.33
N GLU A 397 16.22 -27.67 10.52
CA GLU A 397 15.29 -28.75 10.78
C GLU A 397 14.17 -28.72 9.74
N LYS A 398 13.84 -29.89 9.16
CA LYS A 398 12.70 -30.06 8.24
C LYS A 398 11.52 -30.61 9.04
N ILE A 399 10.38 -29.96 8.98
CA ILE A 399 9.14 -30.30 9.70
C ILE A 399 8.06 -30.56 8.65
N GLU A 400 7.74 -31.84 8.40
CA GLU A 400 6.71 -32.20 7.41
C GLU A 400 5.28 -31.95 7.92
N ASP A 401 5.07 -32.08 9.24
CA ASP A 401 3.77 -31.84 9.87
C ASP A 401 3.53 -30.34 10.07
N GLU A 402 2.53 -29.80 9.37
CA GLU A 402 2.15 -28.38 9.43
C GLU A 402 1.70 -27.95 10.84
N ASP A 403 0.99 -28.82 11.58
CA ASP A 403 0.52 -28.52 12.94
C ASP A 403 1.71 -28.40 13.89
N LEU A 404 2.70 -29.30 13.75
CA LEU A 404 3.94 -29.24 14.53
C LEU A 404 4.75 -28.00 14.18
N LEU A 405 4.84 -27.64 12.88
CA LEU A 405 5.50 -26.41 12.42
C LEU A 405 4.89 -25.17 13.08
N CYS A 406 3.55 -25.07 13.09
CA CYS A 406 2.84 -23.97 13.73
C CYS A 406 3.07 -23.91 15.25
N LYS A 407 3.02 -25.07 15.93
CA LYS A 407 3.28 -25.17 17.38
C LYS A 407 4.70 -24.74 17.74
N ILE A 408 5.71 -25.20 16.98
CA ILE A 408 7.10 -24.81 17.21
C ILE A 408 7.27 -23.31 16.96
N THR A 409 6.70 -22.79 15.86
CA THR A 409 6.74 -21.36 15.54
C THR A 409 6.13 -20.50 16.64
N ALA A 410 4.93 -20.84 17.10
CA ALA A 410 4.24 -20.15 18.18
C ALA A 410 5.03 -20.21 19.50
N LYS A 411 5.62 -21.36 19.82
CA LYS A 411 6.48 -21.54 20.99
C LYS A 411 7.70 -20.63 20.92
N LYS A 412 8.42 -20.59 19.79
CA LYS A 412 9.59 -19.70 19.61
C LYS A 412 9.19 -18.23 19.80
N ILE A 413 8.03 -17.79 19.24
CA ILE A 413 7.53 -16.44 19.45
C ILE A 413 7.22 -16.17 20.93
N SER A 414 6.56 -17.12 21.63
CA SER A 414 6.19 -16.97 23.05
C SER A 414 7.39 -16.90 24.00
N GLU A 415 8.54 -17.46 23.56
CA GLU A 415 9.84 -17.36 24.24
C GLU A 415 10.53 -16.00 23.98
N GLY A 416 9.93 -15.12 23.16
CA GLY A 416 10.44 -13.79 22.83
C GLY A 416 11.43 -13.77 21.67
N LYS A 417 11.46 -14.84 20.84
CA LYS A 417 12.28 -14.91 19.64
C LYS A 417 11.68 -14.07 18.51
N ILE A 418 12.54 -13.47 17.70
CA ILE A 418 12.18 -12.75 16.49
C ILE A 418 12.18 -13.75 15.33
N VAL A 419 11.01 -14.01 14.75
CA VAL A 419 10.80 -15.04 13.75
C VAL A 419 10.57 -14.41 12.37
N GLY A 420 11.48 -14.66 11.42
CA GLY A 420 11.22 -14.46 9.99
C GLY A 420 10.27 -15.54 9.49
N PHE A 421 9.18 -15.17 8.84
CA PHE A 421 8.14 -16.10 8.39
C PHE A 421 7.91 -15.92 6.88
N PHE A 422 8.32 -16.93 6.11
CA PHE A 422 8.26 -16.95 4.65
C PHE A 422 7.42 -18.15 4.19
N GLN A 423 6.18 -17.92 3.78
CA GLN A 423 5.20 -18.96 3.50
C GLN A 423 4.32 -18.63 2.28
N GLY A 424 3.97 -19.65 1.50
CA GLY A 424 2.99 -19.58 0.43
C GLY A 424 3.18 -18.40 -0.55
N LYS A 425 2.06 -17.88 -1.07
CA LYS A 425 2.04 -16.77 -2.02
C LYS A 425 2.33 -15.43 -1.34
N MET A 426 3.19 -14.62 -1.96
CA MET A 426 3.48 -13.26 -1.50
C MET A 426 2.23 -12.37 -1.56
N GLU A 427 2.16 -11.43 -0.65
CA GLU A 427 1.11 -10.41 -0.61
C GLU A 427 1.24 -9.42 -1.77
N TRP A 428 0.10 -9.05 -2.36
CA TRP A 428 -0.13 -7.88 -3.17
C TRP A 428 -0.31 -6.65 -2.28
N GLY A 429 0.41 -5.56 -2.57
CA GLY A 429 0.38 -4.34 -1.76
C GLY A 429 1.58 -4.19 -0.81
N PRO A 430 1.70 -3.04 -0.15
CA PRO A 430 2.90 -2.67 0.61
C PRO A 430 2.97 -3.30 2.02
N ARG A 431 1.97 -4.10 2.42
CA ARG A 431 1.89 -4.66 3.77
C ARG A 431 2.21 -6.16 3.76
N ALA A 432 3.00 -6.58 4.74
CA ALA A 432 3.17 -8.00 5.05
C ALA A 432 1.95 -8.46 5.89
N LEU A 433 1.31 -9.52 5.44
CA LEU A 433 0.03 -10.00 5.98
C LEU A 433 0.10 -11.48 6.42
N GLY A 434 1.31 -11.97 6.73
CA GLY A 434 1.51 -13.32 7.22
C GLY A 434 2.14 -14.29 6.21
N SER A 435 2.60 -13.82 5.03
CA SER A 435 3.36 -14.64 4.09
C SER A 435 4.82 -14.22 3.98
N ARG A 436 5.11 -12.93 4.07
CA ARG A 436 6.46 -12.35 4.07
C ARG A 436 6.61 -11.44 5.29
N SER A 437 6.57 -12.03 6.47
CA SER A 437 6.41 -11.33 7.75
C SER A 437 7.60 -11.57 8.69
N ILE A 438 7.84 -10.61 9.59
CA ILE A 438 8.58 -10.82 10.82
C ILE A 438 7.54 -10.82 11.95
N LEU A 439 7.52 -11.91 12.74
CA LEU A 439 6.54 -12.15 13.78
C LEU A 439 7.23 -12.11 15.15
N CYS A 440 6.59 -11.45 16.14
CA CYS A 440 7.10 -11.34 17.50
C CYS A 440 5.97 -11.35 18.52
N ASP A 441 6.37 -11.52 19.78
CA ASP A 441 5.49 -11.47 20.95
C ASP A 441 4.98 -10.04 21.21
N PRO A 442 3.67 -9.78 21.13
CA PRO A 442 3.10 -8.46 21.38
C PRO A 442 3.04 -8.06 22.87
N ARG A 443 3.23 -9.02 23.79
CA ARG A 443 3.14 -8.81 25.25
C ARG A 443 4.33 -8.07 25.83
N LYS A 444 5.47 -8.04 25.12
CA LYS A 444 6.74 -7.44 25.56
C LYS A 444 6.86 -6.03 25.00
N GLU A 445 6.73 -5.01 25.85
CA GLU A 445 6.79 -3.60 25.44
C GLU A 445 8.11 -3.27 24.73
N GLU A 446 9.23 -3.79 25.25
CA GLU A 446 10.58 -3.60 24.70
C GLU A 446 10.76 -4.18 23.30
N MET A 447 9.88 -5.07 22.84
CA MET A 447 9.97 -5.67 21.51
C MET A 447 9.91 -4.62 20.39
N LYS A 448 9.16 -3.53 20.60
CA LYS A 448 9.11 -2.41 19.66
C LYS A 448 10.51 -1.79 19.47
N ASP A 449 11.22 -1.52 20.55
CA ASP A 449 12.55 -0.91 20.51
C ASP A 449 13.59 -1.87 19.94
N ILE A 450 13.52 -3.15 20.33
CA ILE A 450 14.41 -4.20 19.82
C ILE A 450 14.28 -4.29 18.30
N LEU A 451 13.06 -4.38 17.77
CA LEU A 451 12.82 -4.47 16.34
C LEU A 451 13.26 -3.21 15.58
N ASN A 452 12.96 -2.02 16.11
CA ASN A 452 13.35 -0.77 15.46
C ASN A 452 14.88 -0.60 15.41
N ARG A 453 15.61 -0.97 16.46
CA ARG A 453 17.07 -0.85 16.54
C ARG A 453 17.80 -2.01 15.87
N ARG A 454 17.44 -3.27 16.19
CA ARG A 454 18.20 -4.46 15.80
C ARG A 454 17.92 -4.89 14.35
N ILE A 455 16.65 -4.81 13.91
CA ILE A 455 16.20 -5.35 12.62
C ILE A 455 15.97 -4.26 11.60
N LYS A 456 15.23 -3.21 11.97
CA LYS A 456 14.74 -2.20 11.03
C LYS A 456 15.68 -1.00 10.90
N ASN A 457 16.61 -0.83 11.83
CA ASN A 457 17.52 0.32 11.84
C ASN A 457 16.82 1.64 11.46
N ARG A 458 15.76 1.98 12.21
CA ARG A 458 14.84 3.08 11.88
C ARG A 458 14.39 3.86 13.13
N GLU A 459 13.63 4.91 12.90
CA GLU A 459 13.15 5.84 13.92
C GLU A 459 12.30 5.12 15.00
N PRO A 460 12.55 5.36 16.31
CA PRO A 460 11.87 4.64 17.40
C PRO A 460 10.38 4.94 17.55
N PHE A 461 9.91 6.08 17.05
CA PHE A 461 8.49 6.45 17.12
C PHE A 461 7.59 5.61 16.19
N ARG A 462 8.17 4.84 15.26
CA ARG A 462 7.38 4.05 14.30
C ARG A 462 6.72 2.86 14.98
N PRO A 463 5.37 2.71 14.83
CA PRO A 463 4.63 1.61 15.44
C PRO A 463 4.78 0.30 14.65
N PHE A 464 4.40 -0.79 15.31
CA PHE A 464 4.17 -2.08 14.69
C PHE A 464 2.69 -2.44 14.70
N ALA A 465 2.30 -3.42 13.89
CA ALA A 465 0.92 -3.78 13.64
C ALA A 465 0.52 -5.06 14.41
N PRO A 466 -0.65 -5.09 15.04
CA PRO A 466 -1.26 -6.31 15.53
C PRO A 466 -1.89 -7.12 14.39
N SER A 467 -1.59 -8.43 14.34
CA SER A 467 -2.35 -9.42 13.56
C SER A 467 -3.11 -10.30 14.55
N ILE A 468 -4.44 -10.23 14.52
CA ILE A 468 -5.32 -10.92 15.47
C ILE A 468 -6.25 -11.90 14.75
N LEU A 469 -6.66 -12.97 15.43
CA LEU A 469 -7.70 -13.86 14.93
C LEU A 469 -8.99 -13.06 14.67
N GLU A 470 -9.60 -13.24 13.50
CA GLU A 470 -10.77 -12.48 13.07
C GLU A 470 -11.91 -12.54 14.07
N GLU A 471 -12.18 -13.73 14.64
CA GLU A 471 -13.19 -14.00 15.65
C GLU A 471 -12.92 -13.36 17.02
N LYS A 472 -11.69 -12.85 17.24
CA LYS A 472 -11.24 -12.24 18.51
C LYS A 472 -11.15 -10.72 18.48
N VAL A 473 -11.43 -10.09 17.35
CA VAL A 473 -11.30 -8.64 17.17
C VAL A 473 -12.12 -7.86 18.19
N SER A 474 -13.40 -8.22 18.38
CA SER A 474 -14.30 -7.53 19.31
C SER A 474 -13.89 -7.62 20.78
N GLU A 475 -13.04 -8.59 21.15
CA GLU A 475 -12.51 -8.71 22.51
C GLU A 475 -11.41 -7.67 22.80
N TYR A 476 -10.64 -7.27 21.77
CA TYR A 476 -9.44 -6.43 21.90
C TYR A 476 -9.62 -5.00 21.40
N PHE A 477 -10.47 -4.78 20.40
CA PHE A 477 -10.65 -3.47 19.78
C PHE A 477 -12.06 -2.91 20.01
N GLU A 478 -12.14 -1.57 20.06
CA GLU A 478 -13.42 -0.86 20.23
C GLU A 478 -14.31 -1.01 19.00
N LYS A 479 -13.72 -1.26 17.81
CA LYS A 479 -14.40 -1.53 16.54
C LYS A 479 -14.09 -2.94 16.06
N SER A 480 -15.10 -3.60 15.52
CA SER A 480 -15.01 -4.98 15.02
C SER A 480 -15.07 -5.09 13.50
N HIS A 481 -14.99 -3.97 12.76
CA HIS A 481 -14.93 -4.03 11.29
C HIS A 481 -13.68 -4.77 10.84
N LEU A 482 -13.84 -5.62 9.85
CA LEU A 482 -12.73 -6.40 9.30
C LEU A 482 -11.67 -5.51 8.65
N SER A 483 -10.41 -5.86 8.87
CA SER A 483 -9.25 -5.17 8.34
C SER A 483 -8.19 -6.17 7.82
N PRO A 484 -8.52 -6.98 6.81
CA PRO A 484 -7.60 -8.03 6.36
C PRO A 484 -6.30 -7.48 5.76
N PHE A 485 -6.28 -6.21 5.33
CA PHE A 485 -5.18 -5.58 4.60
C PHE A 485 -4.37 -4.55 5.42
N MET A 486 -4.55 -4.48 6.74
CA MET A 486 -3.86 -3.50 7.61
C MET A 486 -4.09 -2.03 7.21
N LEU A 487 -5.30 -1.67 6.78
CA LEU A 487 -5.61 -0.32 6.29
C LEU A 487 -6.45 0.52 7.25
N PHE A 488 -6.72 0.02 8.46
CA PHE A 488 -7.45 0.72 9.51
C PHE A 488 -6.69 0.69 10.83
N ALA A 489 -6.64 1.83 11.52
CA ALA A 489 -6.15 1.93 12.88
C ALA A 489 -7.35 2.10 13.84
N TYR A 490 -7.53 1.14 14.75
CA TYR A 490 -8.62 1.16 15.72
C TYR A 490 -8.07 1.30 17.14
N LYS A 491 -8.88 1.88 18.05
CA LYS A 491 -8.57 1.93 19.46
C LYS A 491 -8.54 0.52 20.05
N VAL A 492 -7.44 0.20 20.73
CA VAL A 492 -7.35 -0.98 21.60
C VAL A 492 -8.13 -0.67 22.88
N LYS A 493 -8.98 -1.59 23.34
CA LYS A 493 -9.73 -1.47 24.58
C LYS A 493 -8.79 -1.24 25.77
N LYS A 494 -9.16 -0.36 26.68
CA LYS A 494 -8.28 0.10 27.77
C LYS A 494 -7.72 -1.06 28.59
N ASP A 495 -8.57 -2.07 28.92
CA ASP A 495 -8.20 -3.28 29.68
C ASP A 495 -7.34 -4.29 28.89
N LYS A 496 -7.08 -4.04 27.60
CA LYS A 496 -6.26 -4.90 26.73
C LYS A 496 -4.93 -4.27 26.36
N ARG A 497 -4.72 -2.97 26.57
CA ARG A 497 -3.49 -2.27 26.16
C ARG A 497 -2.24 -2.85 26.78
N ASP A 498 -2.29 -3.14 28.07
CA ASP A 498 -1.17 -3.73 28.82
C ASP A 498 -0.92 -5.21 28.47
N LYS A 499 -1.86 -5.85 27.74
CA LYS A 499 -1.70 -7.23 27.26
C LYS A 499 -0.97 -7.31 25.93
N ILE A 500 -1.05 -6.25 25.10
CA ILE A 500 -0.40 -6.18 23.80
C ILE A 500 0.33 -4.83 23.60
N PRO A 501 1.21 -4.42 24.54
CA PRO A 501 1.82 -3.09 24.54
C PRO A 501 2.70 -2.85 23.30
N ALA A 502 3.42 -3.85 22.78
CA ALA A 502 4.30 -3.70 21.63
C ALA A 502 3.59 -3.31 20.33
N VAL A 503 2.27 -3.52 20.24
CA VAL A 503 1.44 -3.20 19.06
C VAL A 503 0.35 -2.17 19.36
N THR A 504 0.34 -1.63 20.57
CA THR A 504 -0.50 -0.50 20.97
C THR A 504 0.32 0.78 20.85
N HIS A 505 -0.10 1.69 19.97
CA HIS A 505 0.60 2.95 19.77
C HIS A 505 0.31 3.92 20.93
N VAL A 506 1.13 4.99 21.05
CA VAL A 506 1.06 5.97 22.17
C VAL A 506 -0.32 6.63 22.32
N ASP A 507 -1.09 6.73 21.22
CA ASP A 507 -2.47 7.22 21.24
C ASP A 507 -3.50 6.15 21.59
N GLY A 508 -3.07 4.92 21.91
CA GLY A 508 -3.92 3.77 22.23
C GLY A 508 -4.54 3.09 21.00
N THR A 509 -4.08 3.37 19.79
CA THR A 509 -4.53 2.68 18.57
C THR A 509 -3.59 1.56 18.15
N GLY A 510 -4.10 0.61 17.34
CA GLY A 510 -3.31 -0.38 16.63
C GLY A 510 -3.75 -0.44 15.16
N ARG A 511 -2.79 -0.50 14.22
CA ARG A 511 -3.07 -0.72 12.80
C ARG A 511 -3.39 -2.18 12.58
N LEU A 512 -4.68 -2.50 12.67
CA LEU A 512 -5.20 -3.86 12.77
C LEU A 512 -5.06 -4.66 11.47
N GLN A 513 -4.60 -5.91 11.58
CA GLN A 513 -4.87 -6.98 10.62
C GLN A 513 -5.80 -8.01 11.25
N THR A 514 -6.92 -8.30 10.60
CA THR A 514 -7.78 -9.45 10.93
C THR A 514 -7.32 -10.67 10.12
N VAL A 515 -7.07 -11.79 10.79
CA VAL A 515 -6.58 -13.02 10.16
C VAL A 515 -7.69 -14.07 10.17
N SER A 516 -8.18 -14.41 8.98
CA SER A 516 -9.25 -15.37 8.79
C SER A 516 -8.70 -16.77 8.50
N LYS A 517 -9.28 -17.78 9.14
CA LYS A 517 -8.98 -19.20 8.85
C LYS A 517 -9.26 -19.55 7.39
N LYS A 518 -10.23 -18.88 6.74
CA LYS A 518 -10.62 -19.11 5.34
C LYS A 518 -9.52 -18.66 4.37
N THR A 519 -8.92 -17.48 4.59
CA THR A 519 -8.04 -16.85 3.63
C THR A 519 -6.54 -17.09 3.88
N ASN A 520 -6.14 -17.33 5.15
CA ASN A 520 -4.78 -17.70 5.52
C ASN A 520 -4.79 -18.70 6.69
N PRO A 521 -5.10 -19.98 6.44
CA PRO A 521 -5.23 -21.00 7.48
C PRO A 521 -3.94 -21.23 8.26
N LEU A 522 -2.78 -21.19 7.58
CA LEU A 522 -1.47 -21.42 8.22
C LEU A 522 -1.15 -20.30 9.23
N PHE A 523 -1.27 -19.03 8.83
CA PHE A 523 -0.99 -17.91 9.73
C PHE A 523 -2.02 -17.83 10.86
N TRP A 524 -3.30 -18.10 10.55
CA TRP A 524 -4.34 -18.24 11.57
C TRP A 524 -3.95 -19.30 12.61
N LYS A 525 -3.46 -20.47 12.16
CA LYS A 525 -3.03 -21.57 13.04
C LYS A 525 -1.85 -21.17 13.94
N VAL A 526 -0.85 -20.46 13.41
CA VAL A 526 0.27 -19.94 14.21
C VAL A 526 -0.22 -19.01 15.33
N ILE A 527 -1.17 -18.08 15.01
CA ILE A 527 -1.74 -17.20 16.03
C ILE A 527 -2.57 -18.00 17.03
N LYS A 528 -3.31 -19.01 16.59
CA LYS A 528 -4.12 -19.87 17.46
C LYS A 528 -3.25 -20.69 18.42
N GLU A 529 -2.15 -21.25 17.95
CA GLU A 529 -1.19 -21.95 18.82
C GLU A 529 -0.49 -20.98 19.81
N PHE A 530 -0.25 -19.74 19.40
CA PHE A 530 0.23 -18.71 20.33
C PHE A 530 -0.82 -18.35 21.38
N GLU A 531 -2.10 -18.23 20.99
CA GLU A 531 -3.22 -18.04 21.93
C GLU A 531 -3.30 -19.20 22.95
N ASN A 532 -3.17 -20.45 22.48
CA ASN A 532 -3.20 -21.63 23.35
C ASN A 532 -2.10 -21.60 24.42
N LEU A 533 -0.91 -21.06 24.09
CA LEU A 533 0.22 -20.95 25.00
C LEU A 533 0.13 -19.73 25.95
N THR A 534 -0.51 -18.66 25.52
CA THR A 534 -0.37 -17.34 26.18
C THR A 534 -1.67 -16.67 26.56
N ASN A 535 -2.79 -17.18 26.10
CA ASN A 535 -4.13 -16.57 26.15
C ASN A 535 -4.22 -15.22 25.40
N ILE A 536 -3.31 -14.93 24.46
CA ILE A 536 -3.31 -13.73 23.64
C ILE A 536 -3.51 -14.12 22.17
N PRO A 537 -4.64 -13.78 21.54
CA PRO A 537 -4.97 -14.17 20.15
C PRO A 537 -4.36 -13.24 19.10
N CYS A 538 -3.17 -12.69 19.36
CA CYS A 538 -2.56 -11.63 18.58
C CYS A 538 -1.05 -11.81 18.50
N LEU A 539 -0.45 -11.49 17.34
CA LEU A 539 0.98 -11.38 17.14
C LEU A 539 1.36 -9.96 16.68
N LEU A 540 2.57 -9.52 17.02
CA LEU A 540 3.20 -8.40 16.35
C LEU A 540 3.63 -8.85 14.97
N ASN A 541 3.18 -8.14 13.93
CA ASN A 541 3.51 -8.41 12.53
C ASN A 541 4.14 -7.18 11.87
N THR A 542 5.27 -7.39 11.20
CA THR A 542 5.91 -6.38 10.35
C THR A 542 6.49 -7.03 9.09
N SER A 543 6.78 -6.22 8.06
CA SER A 543 7.32 -6.70 6.79
C SER A 543 8.67 -7.41 6.95
N PHE A 544 8.87 -8.49 6.19
CA PHE A 544 10.14 -9.21 6.17
C PHE A 544 11.15 -8.49 5.27
N ASN A 545 11.83 -7.53 5.85
CA ASN A 545 12.92 -6.72 5.26
C ASN A 545 13.62 -5.93 6.36
N GLU A 546 14.72 -5.30 6.05
CA GLU A 546 15.29 -4.21 6.83
C GLU A 546 14.78 -2.87 6.31
N ASN A 547 15.37 -2.34 5.23
CA ASN A 547 15.00 -1.08 4.57
C ASN A 547 14.72 -1.24 3.06
N GLU A 548 15.05 -2.38 2.48
CA GLU A 548 14.77 -2.77 1.10
C GLU A 548 13.27 -3.13 0.88
N PRO A 549 12.82 -3.39 -0.36
CA PRO A 549 11.52 -4.01 -0.61
C PRO A 549 11.35 -5.32 0.18
N ILE A 550 10.11 -5.69 0.50
CA ILE A 550 9.81 -6.96 1.18
C ILE A 550 10.46 -8.11 0.40
N VAL A 551 11.06 -9.09 1.12
CA VAL A 551 11.68 -10.25 0.50
C VAL A 551 10.69 -10.99 -0.39
N ASN A 552 11.14 -11.32 -1.60
CA ASN A 552 10.34 -12.05 -2.58
C ASN A 552 10.79 -13.51 -2.67
N LYS A 553 12.11 -13.73 -2.85
CA LYS A 553 12.70 -15.04 -3.10
C LYS A 553 13.22 -15.71 -1.81
N PRO A 554 13.31 -17.06 -1.76
CA PRO A 554 13.92 -17.77 -0.62
C PRO A 554 15.33 -17.30 -0.30
N GLU A 555 16.18 -17.07 -1.31
CA GLU A 555 17.54 -16.53 -1.13
C GLU A 555 17.55 -15.18 -0.40
N GLU A 556 16.62 -14.29 -0.74
CA GLU A 556 16.48 -12.97 -0.11
C GLU A 556 16.02 -13.07 1.36
N ALA A 557 15.16 -14.06 1.66
CA ALA A 557 14.72 -14.32 3.03
C ALA A 557 15.88 -14.83 3.90
N ILE A 558 16.70 -15.76 3.37
CA ILE A 558 17.89 -16.27 4.06
C ILE A 558 18.91 -15.14 4.27
N ASP A 559 19.18 -14.33 3.24
CA ASP A 559 20.08 -13.18 3.34
C ASP A 559 19.62 -12.17 4.39
N CYS A 560 18.34 -11.81 4.36
CA CYS A 560 17.76 -10.87 5.33
C CYS A 560 17.84 -11.44 6.75
N PHE A 561 17.51 -12.71 6.95
CA PHE A 561 17.62 -13.41 8.23
C PHE A 561 19.03 -13.35 8.80
N LEU A 562 20.02 -13.76 7.99
CA LEU A 562 21.43 -13.82 8.42
C LEU A 562 22.01 -12.41 8.70
N ARG A 563 21.63 -11.40 7.91
CA ARG A 563 22.13 -10.04 8.02
C ARG A 563 21.54 -9.28 9.21
N THR A 564 20.23 -9.47 9.49
CA THR A 564 19.50 -8.69 10.48
C THR A 564 19.49 -9.31 11.87
N LYS A 565 20.19 -10.44 12.06
CA LYS A 565 20.29 -11.13 13.37
C LYS A 565 18.92 -11.51 13.95
N MET A 566 17.97 -11.92 13.13
CA MET A 566 16.75 -12.58 13.61
C MET A 566 17.12 -13.90 14.32
N ASP A 567 16.27 -14.37 15.22
CA ASP A 567 16.57 -15.55 16.02
C ASP A 567 16.18 -16.84 15.32
N VAL A 568 15.11 -16.80 14.50
CA VAL A 568 14.53 -17.96 13.82
C VAL A 568 14.06 -17.54 12.43
N LEU A 569 14.27 -18.42 11.43
CA LEU A 569 13.65 -18.34 10.12
C LEU A 569 12.76 -19.57 9.92
N VAL A 570 11.47 -19.35 9.68
CA VAL A 570 10.51 -20.36 9.24
C VAL A 570 10.24 -20.14 7.76
N ILE A 571 10.72 -21.05 6.92
CA ILE A 571 10.65 -20.93 5.46
C ILE A 571 10.16 -22.24 4.84
N GLY A 572 8.96 -22.23 4.23
CA GLY A 572 8.29 -23.47 3.82
C GLY A 572 8.20 -24.45 5.01
N LYS A 573 8.65 -25.66 4.82
CA LYS A 573 8.71 -26.71 5.85
C LYS A 573 9.98 -26.65 6.75
N TYR A 574 10.82 -25.64 6.61
CA TYR A 574 12.09 -25.58 7.32
C TYR A 574 12.07 -24.56 8.45
N ILE A 575 12.70 -24.94 9.56
CA ILE A 575 13.03 -24.06 10.69
C ILE A 575 14.55 -23.97 10.78
N ILE A 576 15.06 -22.74 10.73
CA ILE A 576 16.47 -22.42 10.92
C ILE A 576 16.57 -21.61 12.22
N SER A 577 17.16 -22.21 13.28
CA SER A 577 17.17 -21.62 14.63
C SER A 577 18.40 -22.00 15.44
#